data_9d0bcef2758777f087d570be12a0844b
#
_entry.id   9d0bcef2758777f087d570be12a0844b
#
_cell.length_a   1.000
_cell.length_b   1.000
_cell.length_c   1.000
_cell.angle_alpha   90.00
_cell.angle_beta   90.00
_cell.angle_gamma   90.00
#
_symmetry.space_group_name_H-M   'P 1'
#
loop_
_entity.id
_entity.type
_entity.pdbx_description
1 polymer ?
#
loop_
_entity_poly.entity_id
_entity_poly.type
_entity_poly.pdbx_seq_one_letter_code
_entity_poly.pdbx_strand_id
1 'polypeptide(L)'
;MNATRAWIPGLLVLTAMTSLSRAPADRPAPCSCLIQPDKNAAIVRSPGRAVYCGLDLGSRSAKLSVVSMENDRMTTIRDERQCKRTLGFGALVFDSRTKTRRALPDESIGDLVDTIREYQRICALDGGTVVAAGATQWSRDATNIADVTARVKSDTGLNVEVLTPAQEAEFAYVAAAAGASGRIVLDPGSNSFELAWQERGSTQIRTVLVEYGYVRGAVNDVEPARDYESGRAAYQSTARTQIDEQLARLTPPASLAALGQLVSAGAIGPDVITLGLDGAVFLYPRGLLRAPGGGWISDGHAYDAVLAGQPRSTDPSYGLMAAAPLSRAELTAYFSSIGPADFKTLAGEPVRTLYGQKALVVPALVELLLRELGARQLVMVPQENASGHMLAKLLR
;
A
#
# COMPACT_ATOMS: atom_id res chain seq x y z
N MET A 1 -48.03 54.98 42.62
CA MET A 1 -48.24 54.30 41.35
C MET A 1 -47.32 53.10 41.35
N ASN A 2 -47.89 51.89 41.58
CA ASN A 2 -47.22 50.64 41.86
C ASN A 2 -46.83 49.95 40.56
N ALA A 3 -45.56 49.60 40.40
CA ALA A 3 -45.10 48.70 39.37
C ALA A 3 -44.72 47.36 39.98
N THR A 4 -45.56 46.37 39.76
CA THR A 4 -45.42 44.97 40.15
C THR A 4 -44.34 44.30 39.29
N ARG A 5 -43.27 43.80 39.91
CA ARG A 5 -42.29 42.91 39.31
C ARG A 5 -42.84 41.47 39.29
N ALA A 6 -42.97 40.92 38.09
CA ALA A 6 -43.27 39.49 37.91
C ALA A 6 -41.97 38.68 37.99
N TRP A 7 -41.94 37.67 38.86
CA TRP A 7 -40.91 36.67 38.98
C TRP A 7 -41.15 35.56 37.88
N ILE A 8 -40.14 35.26 37.08
CA ILE A 8 -40.14 34.10 36.21
C ILE A 8 -39.33 32.99 36.89
N PRO A 9 -39.89 31.84 37.17
CA PRO A 9 -39.13 30.71 37.77
C PRO A 9 -38.15 30.14 36.74
N GLY A 10 -36.89 30.01 37.15
CA GLY A 10 -35.81 29.45 36.35
C GLY A 10 -36.10 27.93 36.05
N LEU A 11 -36.10 27.63 34.77
CA LEU A 11 -36.16 26.28 34.25
C LEU A 11 -34.72 25.69 34.35
N LEU A 12 -34.52 24.80 35.32
CA LEU A 12 -33.31 24.00 35.45
C LEU A 12 -33.34 22.96 34.34
N VAL A 13 -32.61 23.18 33.23
CA VAL A 13 -32.36 22.16 32.23
C VAL A 13 -31.27 21.25 32.77
N LEU A 14 -31.70 20.10 33.35
CA LEU A 14 -30.81 18.97 33.60
C LEU A 14 -30.47 18.37 32.25
N THR A 15 -29.26 18.71 31.72
CA THR A 15 -28.63 17.98 30.64
C THR A 15 -28.21 16.60 31.18
N ALA A 16 -29.07 15.60 31.00
CA ALA A 16 -28.70 14.22 31.15
C ALA A 16 -27.62 13.92 30.07
N MET A 17 -26.36 13.87 30.50
CA MET A 17 -25.32 13.22 29.72
C MET A 17 -25.65 11.72 29.65
N THR A 18 -26.40 11.33 28.63
CA THR A 18 -26.49 9.94 28.23
C THR A 18 -25.11 9.57 27.73
N SER A 19 -24.34 8.85 28.54
CA SER A 19 -23.21 8.09 28.08
C SER A 19 -23.71 7.16 26.97
N LEU A 20 -23.49 7.55 25.74
CA LEU A 20 -23.57 6.64 24.60
C LEU A 20 -22.53 5.56 24.88
N SER A 21 -22.95 4.45 25.52
CA SER A 21 -22.21 3.21 25.49
C SER A 21 -22.11 2.86 24.01
N ARG A 22 -20.92 3.10 23.42
CA ARG A 22 -20.59 2.55 22.11
C ARG A 22 -20.89 1.05 22.20
N ALA A 23 -21.80 0.58 21.34
CA ALA A 23 -21.91 -0.83 21.08
C ALA A 23 -20.49 -1.38 20.85
N PRO A 24 -20.15 -2.59 21.34
CA PRO A 24 -18.84 -3.18 21.07
C PRO A 24 -18.65 -3.10 19.55
N ALA A 25 -17.61 -2.38 19.14
CA ALA A 25 -17.25 -2.24 17.73
C ALA A 25 -17.25 -3.66 17.17
N ASP A 26 -18.05 -3.90 16.13
CA ASP A 26 -18.08 -5.18 15.43
C ASP A 26 -16.63 -5.61 15.24
N ARG A 27 -16.28 -6.76 15.84
CA ARG A 27 -14.94 -7.32 15.64
C ARG A 27 -14.74 -7.40 14.14
N PRO A 28 -13.65 -6.81 13.60
CA PRO A 28 -13.42 -6.85 12.17
C PRO A 28 -13.57 -8.29 11.70
N ALA A 29 -14.33 -8.46 10.62
CA ALA A 29 -14.58 -9.77 10.05
C ALA A 29 -13.27 -10.57 9.96
N PRO A 30 -13.28 -11.87 10.30
CA PRO A 30 -12.09 -12.70 10.20
C PRO A 30 -11.51 -12.54 8.80
N CYS A 31 -10.17 -12.49 8.70
CA CYS A 31 -9.47 -12.38 7.41
C CYS A 31 -10.18 -13.23 6.38
N SER A 32 -10.59 -12.62 5.27
CA SER A 32 -11.20 -13.34 4.15
C SER A 32 -10.17 -14.20 3.40
N CYS A 33 -9.22 -14.78 4.14
CA CYS A 33 -8.36 -15.83 3.65
C CYS A 33 -9.26 -17.00 3.31
N LEU A 34 -9.71 -17.05 2.06
CA LEU A 34 -10.50 -18.15 1.56
C LEU A 34 -9.65 -19.41 1.65
N ILE A 35 -9.81 -20.12 2.76
CA ILE A 35 -9.32 -21.47 2.92
C ILE A 35 -10.08 -22.28 1.86
N GLN A 36 -9.44 -22.57 0.74
CA GLN A 36 -9.88 -23.63 -0.16
C GLN A 36 -9.11 -24.88 0.25
N PRO A 37 -9.70 -25.78 1.07
CA PRO A 37 -8.97 -26.92 1.63
C PRO A 37 -8.44 -27.87 0.58
N ASP A 38 -9.13 -27.99 -0.55
CA ASP A 38 -8.96 -29.14 -1.44
C ASP A 38 -7.92 -28.97 -2.56
N LYS A 39 -7.61 -27.74 -2.96
CA LYS A 39 -6.62 -27.52 -4.03
C LYS A 39 -5.19 -27.36 -3.52
N ASN A 40 -4.99 -26.94 -2.28
CA ASN A 40 -3.66 -26.70 -1.70
C ASN A 40 -3.06 -27.93 -1.01
N ALA A 41 -3.86 -28.92 -0.63
CA ALA A 41 -3.37 -30.12 0.04
C ALA A 41 -2.36 -30.93 -0.81
N ALA A 42 -2.50 -30.89 -2.15
CA ALA A 42 -1.57 -31.52 -3.08
C ALA A 42 -0.26 -30.72 -3.25
N ILE A 43 -0.32 -29.42 -3.09
CA ILE A 43 0.82 -28.50 -3.29
C ILE A 43 1.82 -28.59 -2.13
N VAL A 44 1.33 -28.79 -0.90
CA VAL A 44 2.10 -28.74 0.35
C VAL A 44 2.97 -29.97 0.59
N ARG A 45 2.71 -31.08 -0.08
CA ARG A 45 3.31 -32.40 0.25
C ARG A 45 4.35 -32.92 -0.73
N SER A 46 4.82 -32.10 -1.66
CA SER A 46 5.89 -32.53 -2.56
C SER A 46 7.23 -32.58 -1.81
N PRO A 47 7.97 -33.70 -1.82
CA PRO A 47 9.31 -33.78 -1.24
C PRO A 47 10.23 -32.74 -1.88
N GLY A 48 10.99 -32.01 -1.04
CA GLY A 48 11.91 -30.94 -1.50
C GLY A 48 11.31 -29.56 -1.65
N ARG A 49 10.02 -29.39 -1.34
CA ARG A 49 9.36 -28.09 -1.37
C ARG A 49 9.24 -27.50 0.04
N ALA A 50 9.85 -26.36 0.27
CA ALA A 50 9.72 -25.60 1.52
C ALA A 50 8.70 -24.46 1.35
N VAL A 51 7.85 -24.27 2.35
CA VAL A 51 6.86 -23.18 2.39
C VAL A 51 7.26 -22.14 3.44
N TYR A 52 7.26 -20.88 3.04
CA TYR A 52 7.62 -19.76 3.89
C TYR A 52 6.54 -18.70 3.86
N CYS A 53 6.41 -18.00 4.97
CA CYS A 53 5.46 -16.92 5.12
C CYS A 53 6.15 -15.64 5.57
N GLY A 54 5.67 -14.52 5.02
CA GLY A 54 6.07 -13.17 5.42
C GLY A 54 4.87 -12.32 5.79
N LEU A 55 5.06 -11.45 6.77
CA LEU A 55 4.06 -10.48 7.19
C LEU A 55 4.53 -9.08 6.81
N ASP A 56 3.67 -8.32 6.12
CA ASP A 56 3.77 -6.88 5.95
C ASP A 56 2.74 -6.22 6.89
N LEU A 57 3.25 -5.54 7.92
CA LEU A 57 2.45 -4.83 8.90
C LEU A 57 2.45 -3.35 8.54
N GLY A 58 1.67 -3.00 7.51
CA GLY A 58 1.58 -1.66 6.96
C GLY A 58 0.73 -0.70 7.80
N SER A 59 0.85 0.60 7.53
CA SER A 59 0.12 1.67 8.23
C SER A 59 -1.40 1.53 8.14
N ARG A 60 -1.91 0.92 7.09
CA ARG A 60 -3.34 0.71 6.88
C ARG A 60 -3.78 -0.71 7.19
N SER A 61 -2.99 -1.68 6.77
CA SER A 61 -3.38 -3.09 6.83
C SER A 61 -2.18 -3.99 7.11
N ALA A 62 -2.43 -5.06 7.85
CA ALA A 62 -1.54 -6.21 7.90
C ALA A 62 -1.86 -7.16 6.75
N LYS A 63 -0.83 -7.79 6.20
CA LYS A 63 -0.92 -8.68 5.06
C LYS A 63 -0.03 -9.91 5.28
N LEU A 64 -0.46 -11.05 4.76
CA LEU A 64 0.28 -12.31 4.77
C LEU A 64 0.59 -12.73 3.34
N SER A 65 1.86 -12.97 3.05
CA SER A 65 2.32 -13.62 1.83
C SER A 65 2.80 -15.04 2.15
N VAL A 66 2.35 -16.02 1.37
CA VAL A 66 2.77 -17.43 1.49
C VAL A 66 3.41 -17.85 0.18
N VAL A 67 4.65 -18.28 0.23
CA VAL A 67 5.41 -18.73 -0.93
C VAL A 67 5.96 -20.13 -0.71
N SER A 68 6.12 -20.86 -1.81
CA SER A 68 6.91 -22.08 -1.81
C SER A 68 8.22 -21.87 -2.56
N MET A 69 9.28 -22.46 -2.04
CA MET A 69 10.58 -22.51 -2.67
C MET A 69 10.87 -23.95 -3.10
N GLU A 70 11.19 -24.13 -4.37
CA GLU A 70 11.59 -25.42 -4.94
C GLU A 70 12.69 -25.17 -5.98
N ASN A 71 13.88 -25.75 -5.78
CA ASN A 71 15.03 -25.57 -6.66
C ASN A 71 15.33 -24.08 -6.96
N ASP A 72 15.39 -23.26 -5.91
CA ASP A 72 15.60 -21.80 -5.95
C ASP A 72 14.52 -21.01 -6.72
N ARG A 73 13.42 -21.68 -7.07
CA ARG A 73 12.28 -21.05 -7.72
C ARG A 73 11.18 -20.76 -6.70
N MET A 74 10.81 -19.49 -6.61
CA MET A 74 9.71 -19.03 -5.78
C MET A 74 8.38 -19.14 -6.53
N THR A 75 7.37 -19.67 -5.86
CA THR A 75 5.98 -19.68 -6.35
C THR A 75 5.07 -19.15 -5.25
N THR A 76 4.25 -18.16 -5.56
CA THR A 76 3.26 -17.61 -4.62
C THR A 76 2.12 -18.61 -4.44
N ILE A 77 1.87 -19.04 -3.20
CA ILE A 77 0.72 -19.88 -2.81
C ILE A 77 -0.46 -18.98 -2.44
N ARG A 78 -0.21 -17.95 -1.60
CA ARG A 78 -1.19 -16.92 -1.24
C ARG A 78 -0.53 -15.57 -1.38
N ASP A 79 -1.20 -14.68 -2.05
CA ASP A 79 -0.82 -13.28 -2.11
C ASP A 79 -1.50 -12.46 -1.00
N GLU A 80 -0.99 -11.28 -0.77
CA GLU A 80 -1.47 -10.38 0.28
C GLU A 80 -2.92 -9.92 0.08
N ARG A 81 -3.50 -10.03 -1.11
CA ARG A 81 -4.93 -9.73 -1.35
C ARG A 81 -5.84 -10.75 -0.70
N GLN A 82 -5.40 -12.01 -0.70
CA GLN A 82 -6.16 -13.11 -0.12
C GLN A 82 -6.11 -13.09 1.39
N CYS A 83 -5.05 -12.50 1.97
CA CYS A 83 -4.80 -12.46 3.40
C CYS A 83 -4.48 -11.04 3.86
N LYS A 84 -5.45 -10.14 3.74
CA LYS A 84 -5.34 -8.74 4.17
C LYS A 84 -6.33 -8.43 5.27
N ARG A 85 -5.87 -7.77 6.33
CA ARG A 85 -6.70 -7.23 7.41
C ARG A 85 -6.45 -5.75 7.57
N THR A 86 -7.49 -4.93 7.48
CA THR A 86 -7.39 -3.49 7.71
C THR A 86 -7.32 -3.21 9.20
N LEU A 87 -6.26 -2.50 9.63
CA LEU A 87 -6.00 -2.16 11.03
C LEU A 87 -5.94 -0.64 11.27
N GLY A 88 -5.58 0.15 10.25
CA GLY A 88 -5.62 1.62 10.30
C GLY A 88 -4.61 2.27 11.25
N PHE A 89 -3.53 1.59 11.61
CA PHE A 89 -2.56 2.04 12.63
C PHE A 89 -1.95 3.41 12.31
N GLY A 90 -1.67 3.72 11.05
CA GLY A 90 -1.09 5.00 10.68
C GLY A 90 -1.89 6.20 11.15
N ALA A 91 -3.22 6.15 11.07
CA ALA A 91 -4.10 7.21 11.56
C ALA A 91 -4.19 7.28 13.10
N LEU A 92 -3.95 6.16 13.79
CA LEU A 92 -3.96 6.11 15.25
C LEU A 92 -2.70 6.71 15.87
N VAL A 93 -1.54 6.46 15.25
CA VAL A 93 -0.24 6.85 15.81
C VAL A 93 0.29 8.19 15.31
N PHE A 94 -0.25 8.72 14.20
CA PHE A 94 0.22 9.97 13.61
C PHE A 94 -0.92 10.86 13.14
N ASP A 95 -0.94 12.09 13.68
CA ASP A 95 -1.83 13.13 13.23
C ASP A 95 -1.10 14.00 12.19
N SER A 96 -1.52 13.89 10.93
CA SER A 96 -0.89 14.60 9.81
C SER A 96 -1.07 16.13 9.85
N ARG A 97 -2.12 16.61 10.53
CA ARG A 97 -2.41 18.06 10.67
C ARG A 97 -1.51 18.71 11.73
N THR A 98 -1.43 18.09 12.90
CA THR A 98 -0.65 18.61 14.02
C THR A 98 0.78 18.11 14.05
N LYS A 99 1.14 17.16 13.18
CA LYS A 99 2.43 16.44 13.15
C LYS A 99 2.74 15.72 14.47
N THR A 100 1.71 15.34 15.21
CA THR A 100 1.84 14.73 16.54
C THR A 100 1.91 13.22 16.42
N ARG A 101 2.91 12.61 17.05
CA ARG A 101 3.05 11.17 17.24
C ARG A 101 2.34 10.74 18.52
N ARG A 102 1.73 9.55 18.49
CA ARG A 102 0.96 8.98 19.59
C ARG A 102 1.34 7.53 19.84
N ALA A 103 1.03 7.04 21.03
CA ALA A 103 1.10 5.62 21.32
C ALA A 103 0.00 4.85 20.56
N LEU A 104 0.32 3.64 20.10
CA LEU A 104 -0.69 2.72 19.62
C LEU A 104 -1.54 2.25 20.82
N PRO A 105 -2.88 2.36 20.78
CA PRO A 105 -3.75 1.95 21.89
C PRO A 105 -3.64 0.44 22.19
N ASP A 106 -3.81 0.04 23.45
CA ASP A 106 -3.73 -1.36 23.89
C ASP A 106 -4.71 -2.28 23.16
N GLU A 107 -5.92 -1.81 22.86
CA GLU A 107 -6.90 -2.55 22.05
C GLU A 107 -6.33 -2.85 20.66
N SER A 108 -5.71 -1.85 20.02
CA SER A 108 -5.09 -2.02 18.69
C SER A 108 -3.86 -2.94 18.73
N ILE A 109 -3.13 -2.98 19.86
CA ILE A 109 -2.06 -3.96 20.05
C ILE A 109 -2.66 -5.37 20.14
N GLY A 110 -3.80 -5.53 20.84
CA GLY A 110 -4.55 -6.77 20.87
C GLY A 110 -4.97 -7.23 19.48
N ASP A 111 -5.53 -6.34 18.67
CA ASP A 111 -5.92 -6.62 17.29
C ASP A 111 -4.73 -7.05 16.41
N LEU A 112 -3.57 -6.44 16.61
CA LEU A 112 -2.32 -6.84 15.93
C LEU A 112 -1.90 -8.25 16.31
N VAL A 113 -1.88 -8.56 17.62
CA VAL A 113 -1.53 -9.89 18.15
C VAL A 113 -2.46 -10.96 17.59
N ASP A 114 -3.78 -10.72 17.62
CA ASP A 114 -4.76 -11.66 17.09
C ASP A 114 -4.64 -11.85 15.57
N THR A 115 -4.31 -10.78 14.85
CA THR A 115 -4.04 -10.85 13.41
C THR A 115 -2.81 -11.71 13.11
N ILE A 116 -1.72 -11.52 13.87
CA ILE A 116 -0.50 -12.30 13.70
C ILE A 116 -0.75 -13.78 14.03
N ARG A 117 -1.47 -14.10 15.10
CA ARG A 117 -1.85 -15.48 15.43
C ARG A 117 -2.63 -16.14 14.31
N GLU A 118 -3.60 -15.43 13.74
CA GLU A 118 -4.37 -15.95 12.62
C GLU A 118 -3.50 -16.19 11.40
N TYR A 119 -2.57 -15.28 11.09
CA TYR A 119 -1.63 -15.46 9.99
C TYR A 119 -0.65 -16.62 10.22
N GLN A 120 -0.18 -16.81 11.45
CA GLN A 120 0.62 -17.98 11.81
C GLN A 120 -0.17 -19.29 11.61
N ARG A 121 -1.46 -19.29 12.01
CA ARG A 121 -2.36 -20.43 11.80
C ARG A 121 -2.56 -20.74 10.31
N ILE A 122 -2.82 -19.72 9.48
CA ILE A 122 -2.97 -19.88 8.03
C ILE A 122 -1.67 -20.40 7.40
N CYS A 123 -0.54 -19.82 7.78
CA CYS A 123 0.77 -20.26 7.34
C CYS A 123 1.03 -21.76 7.65
N ALA A 124 0.70 -22.17 8.88
CA ALA A 124 0.84 -23.56 9.30
C ALA A 124 -0.09 -24.51 8.54
N LEU A 125 -1.32 -24.08 8.20
CA LEU A 125 -2.23 -24.87 7.35
C LEU A 125 -1.69 -25.09 5.94
N ASP A 126 -0.94 -24.14 5.42
CA ASP A 126 -0.23 -24.28 4.13
C ASP A 126 1.12 -25.03 4.29
N GLY A 127 1.43 -25.54 5.48
CA GLY A 127 2.66 -26.27 5.78
C GLY A 127 3.90 -25.38 5.91
N GLY A 128 3.70 -24.08 6.12
CA GLY A 128 4.75 -23.08 6.14
C GLY A 128 5.18 -22.64 7.54
N THR A 129 6.24 -21.83 7.57
CA THR A 129 6.76 -21.15 8.75
C THR A 129 6.88 -19.66 8.47
N VAL A 130 6.48 -18.80 9.44
CA VAL A 130 6.67 -17.36 9.34
C VAL A 130 8.14 -17.05 9.61
N VAL A 131 8.84 -16.57 8.58
CA VAL A 131 10.28 -16.28 8.63
C VAL A 131 10.59 -14.78 8.67
N ALA A 132 9.62 -13.95 8.30
CA ALA A 132 9.77 -12.50 8.28
C ALA A 132 8.48 -11.81 8.74
N ALA A 133 8.61 -10.75 9.54
CA ALA A 133 7.52 -9.85 9.89
C ALA A 133 8.08 -8.43 9.98
N GLY A 134 7.68 -7.57 9.05
CA GLY A 134 8.13 -6.19 8.96
C GLY A 134 7.01 -5.21 9.29
N ALA A 135 7.28 -4.25 10.17
CA ALA A 135 6.40 -3.14 10.45
C ALA A 135 6.96 -1.86 9.81
N THR A 136 6.10 -1.15 9.08
CA THR A 136 6.48 -0.04 8.22
C THR A 136 6.30 1.33 8.89
N GLN A 137 5.94 2.38 8.18
CA GLN A 137 5.89 3.78 8.66
C GLN A 137 5.17 3.96 10.02
N TRP A 138 4.02 3.32 10.25
CA TRP A 138 3.28 3.48 11.51
C TRP A 138 4.12 3.13 12.73
N SER A 139 4.98 2.11 12.61
CA SER A 139 5.83 1.66 13.71
C SER A 139 6.95 2.66 14.04
N ARG A 140 7.40 3.42 13.06
CA ARG A 140 8.35 4.52 13.25
C ARG A 140 7.69 5.75 13.90
N ASP A 141 6.38 5.88 13.74
CA ASP A 141 5.59 7.00 14.30
C ASP A 141 5.03 6.68 15.69
N ALA A 142 4.84 5.40 16.04
CA ALA A 142 4.32 4.99 17.34
C ALA A 142 5.31 5.27 18.46
N THR A 143 4.87 6.04 19.50
CA THR A 143 5.76 6.41 20.62
C THR A 143 6.06 5.25 21.58
N ASN A 144 5.26 4.17 21.52
CA ASN A 144 5.38 2.97 22.34
C ASN A 144 5.78 1.71 21.55
N ILE A 145 6.49 1.87 20.44
CA ILE A 145 6.79 0.73 19.54
C ILE A 145 7.58 -0.40 20.23
N ALA A 146 8.44 -0.06 21.18
CA ALA A 146 9.18 -1.06 21.95
C ALA A 146 8.25 -1.98 22.75
N ASP A 147 7.23 -1.41 23.40
CA ASP A 147 6.24 -2.17 24.17
C ASP A 147 5.36 -3.02 23.23
N VAL A 148 4.97 -2.46 22.07
CA VAL A 148 4.21 -3.18 21.03
C VAL A 148 4.96 -4.41 20.54
N THR A 149 6.23 -4.25 20.16
CA THR A 149 7.04 -5.38 19.65
C THR A 149 7.34 -6.41 20.74
N ALA A 150 7.58 -5.97 21.98
CA ALA A 150 7.76 -6.86 23.12
C ALA A 150 6.49 -7.68 23.42
N ARG A 151 5.32 -7.04 23.37
CA ARG A 151 4.02 -7.69 23.57
C ARG A 151 3.72 -8.70 22.45
N VAL A 152 3.96 -8.32 21.18
CA VAL A 152 3.81 -9.27 20.06
C VAL A 152 4.71 -10.47 20.24
N LYS A 153 5.98 -10.27 20.59
CA LYS A 153 6.92 -11.37 20.83
C LYS A 153 6.47 -12.27 21.97
N SER A 154 6.04 -11.69 23.10
CA SER A 154 5.53 -12.45 24.25
C SER A 154 4.32 -13.32 23.88
N ASP A 155 3.37 -12.74 23.13
CA ASP A 155 2.07 -13.34 22.91
C ASP A 155 2.03 -14.28 21.70
N THR A 156 2.94 -14.14 20.74
CA THR A 156 2.96 -14.89 19.48
C THR A 156 4.27 -15.65 19.20
N GLY A 157 5.34 -15.35 19.97
CA GLY A 157 6.69 -15.86 19.71
C GLY A 157 7.39 -15.20 18.51
N LEU A 158 6.71 -14.33 17.74
CA LEU A 158 7.25 -13.72 16.53
C LEU A 158 7.99 -12.41 16.83
N ASN A 159 9.19 -12.26 16.28
CA ASN A 159 9.88 -10.99 16.28
C ASN A 159 9.37 -10.12 15.12
N VAL A 160 8.85 -8.94 15.44
CA VAL A 160 8.48 -7.93 14.44
C VAL A 160 9.67 -6.96 14.30
N GLU A 161 10.14 -6.79 13.06
CA GLU A 161 11.20 -5.84 12.73
C GLU A 161 10.59 -4.49 12.36
N VAL A 162 11.04 -3.42 13.00
CA VAL A 162 10.72 -2.06 12.58
C VAL A 162 11.62 -1.72 11.40
N LEU A 163 11.04 -1.74 10.20
CA LEU A 163 11.78 -1.51 8.98
C LEU A 163 12.15 -0.02 8.82
N THR A 164 13.41 0.23 8.49
CA THR A 164 13.80 1.55 7.99
C THR A 164 13.23 1.76 6.59
N PRO A 165 13.05 3.03 6.14
CA PRO A 165 12.61 3.30 4.77
C PRO A 165 13.51 2.67 3.71
N ALA A 166 14.84 2.65 3.95
CA ALA A 166 15.78 2.03 3.04
C ALA A 166 15.59 0.51 2.94
N GLN A 167 15.34 -0.17 4.05
CA GLN A 167 15.03 -1.61 4.07
C GLN A 167 13.71 -1.91 3.36
N GLU A 168 12.68 -1.07 3.58
CA GLU A 168 11.38 -1.20 2.91
C GLU A 168 11.55 -1.14 1.38
N ALA A 169 12.26 -0.13 0.88
CA ALA A 169 12.58 0.01 -0.54
C ALA A 169 13.50 -1.11 -1.08
N GLU A 170 14.49 -1.56 -0.30
CA GLU A 170 15.35 -2.68 -0.67
C GLU A 170 14.54 -3.97 -0.81
N PHE A 171 13.64 -4.26 0.11
CA PHE A 171 12.77 -5.44 0.04
C PHE A 171 11.79 -5.37 -1.14
N ALA A 172 11.25 -4.18 -1.42
CA ALA A 172 10.48 -3.94 -2.63
C ALA A 172 11.30 -4.30 -3.88
N TYR A 173 12.56 -3.85 -3.94
CA TYR A 173 13.44 -4.18 -5.04
C TYR A 173 13.72 -5.68 -5.14
N VAL A 174 14.08 -6.34 -4.04
CA VAL A 174 14.37 -7.78 -4.01
C VAL A 174 13.18 -8.60 -4.48
N ALA A 175 11.97 -8.23 -4.04
CA ALA A 175 10.73 -8.87 -4.48
C ALA A 175 10.50 -8.69 -5.98
N ALA A 176 10.63 -7.46 -6.48
CA ALA A 176 10.32 -7.11 -7.87
C ALA A 176 11.36 -7.64 -8.86
N ALA A 177 12.62 -7.57 -8.48
CA ALA A 177 13.72 -7.93 -9.37
C ALA A 177 13.92 -9.44 -9.51
N ALA A 178 13.44 -10.24 -8.54
CA ALA A 178 13.64 -11.69 -8.50
C ALA A 178 15.10 -12.11 -8.78
N GLY A 179 16.06 -11.37 -8.20
CA GLY A 179 17.50 -11.57 -8.38
C GLY A 179 18.12 -10.94 -9.63
N ALA A 180 17.33 -10.29 -10.49
CA ALA A 180 17.88 -9.62 -11.69
C ALA A 180 18.35 -8.19 -11.35
N SER A 181 19.58 -7.83 -11.77
CA SER A 181 20.07 -6.45 -11.73
C SER A 181 19.56 -5.61 -12.93
N GLY A 182 19.80 -4.31 -12.90
CA GLY A 182 19.39 -3.41 -13.98
C GLY A 182 17.89 -3.13 -13.98
N ARG A 183 17.31 -2.95 -12.82
CA ARG A 183 15.87 -2.66 -12.64
C ARG A 183 15.66 -1.35 -11.89
N ILE A 184 14.49 -0.74 -12.09
CA ILE A 184 13.97 0.34 -11.25
C ILE A 184 12.58 -0.04 -10.78
N VAL A 185 12.35 0.12 -9.49
CA VAL A 185 11.12 -0.29 -8.80
C VAL A 185 10.49 0.91 -8.12
N LEU A 186 9.19 1.04 -8.29
CA LEU A 186 8.32 2.01 -7.60
C LEU A 186 7.41 1.25 -6.65
N ASP A 187 7.40 1.65 -5.38
CA ASP A 187 6.42 1.21 -4.39
C ASP A 187 5.56 2.41 -3.94
N PRO A 188 4.34 2.57 -4.46
CA PRO A 188 3.50 3.72 -4.18
C PRO A 188 2.67 3.54 -2.91
N GLY A 189 3.16 4.05 -1.78
CA GLY A 189 2.46 4.04 -0.49
C GLY A 189 1.47 5.19 -0.29
N SER A 190 0.69 5.12 0.79
CA SER A 190 -0.31 6.13 1.14
C SER A 190 0.31 7.46 1.60
N ASN A 191 1.32 7.41 2.44
CA ASN A 191 1.99 8.58 3.00
C ASN A 191 3.34 8.87 2.36
N SER A 192 3.96 7.86 1.78
CA SER A 192 5.25 7.91 1.09
C SER A 192 5.19 7.06 -0.17
N PHE A 193 6.19 7.20 -1.00
CA PHE A 193 6.52 6.20 -2.02
C PHE A 193 8.03 6.00 -2.04
N GLU A 194 8.44 4.83 -2.45
CA GLU A 194 9.83 4.44 -2.52
C GLU A 194 10.23 4.21 -3.98
N LEU A 195 11.45 4.67 -4.34
CA LEU A 195 12.14 4.26 -5.54
C LEU A 195 13.37 3.48 -5.16
N ALA A 196 13.55 2.32 -5.79
CA ALA A 196 14.75 1.51 -5.65
C ALA A 196 15.28 1.12 -7.02
N TRP A 197 16.59 1.14 -7.20
CA TRP A 197 17.21 0.71 -8.45
C TRP A 197 18.57 0.09 -8.23
N GLN A 198 18.98 -0.71 -9.19
CA GLN A 198 20.28 -1.31 -9.27
C GLN A 198 20.75 -1.27 -10.72
N GLU A 199 21.96 -0.84 -10.96
CA GLU A 199 22.57 -0.88 -12.28
C GLU A 199 22.99 -2.31 -12.65
N ARG A 200 22.99 -2.63 -13.90
CA ARG A 200 23.49 -3.92 -14.40
C ARG A 200 24.94 -4.13 -14.00
N GLY A 201 25.23 -5.30 -13.45
CA GLY A 201 26.55 -5.64 -12.95
C GLY A 201 26.93 -5.03 -11.60
N SER A 202 26.09 -4.15 -11.03
CA SER A 202 26.26 -3.65 -9.66
C SER A 202 25.63 -4.62 -8.67
N THR A 203 26.21 -4.74 -7.47
CA THR A 203 25.60 -5.40 -6.32
C THR A 203 24.84 -4.44 -5.42
N GLN A 204 25.00 -3.13 -5.64
CA GLN A 204 24.44 -2.10 -4.79
C GLN A 204 23.01 -1.74 -5.24
N ILE A 205 22.03 -1.94 -4.38
CA ILE A 205 20.69 -1.38 -4.52
C ILE A 205 20.71 0.03 -3.92
N ARG A 206 20.28 1.02 -4.71
CA ARG A 206 20.11 2.41 -4.27
C ARG A 206 18.65 2.68 -4.05
N THR A 207 18.33 3.40 -2.99
CA THR A 207 16.94 3.64 -2.57
C THR A 207 16.72 5.09 -2.20
N VAL A 208 15.53 5.61 -2.48
CA VAL A 208 15.04 6.88 -1.94
C VAL A 208 13.62 6.70 -1.43
N LEU A 209 13.33 7.34 -0.29
CA LEU A 209 11.99 7.52 0.25
C LEU A 209 11.55 8.95 -0.04
N VAL A 210 10.36 9.10 -0.59
CA VAL A 210 9.70 10.40 -0.77
C VAL A 210 8.46 10.43 0.11
N GLU A 211 8.45 11.29 1.12
CA GLU A 211 7.33 11.45 2.04
C GLU A 211 6.16 12.23 1.41
N TYR A 212 5.77 11.81 0.21
CA TYR A 212 4.69 12.43 -0.56
C TYR A 212 3.84 11.38 -1.29
N GLY A 213 3.30 10.43 -0.52
CA GLY A 213 2.45 9.37 -1.05
C GLY A 213 1.10 9.87 -1.57
N TYR A 214 0.29 8.97 -2.10
CA TYR A 214 -0.94 9.35 -2.83
C TYR A 214 -1.99 10.05 -1.97
N VAL A 215 -2.06 9.82 -0.65
CA VAL A 215 -2.98 10.56 0.23
C VAL A 215 -2.54 12.02 0.38
N ARG A 216 -1.24 12.25 0.60
CA ARG A 216 -0.72 13.62 0.72
C ARG A 216 -0.85 14.40 -0.59
N GLY A 217 -0.53 13.76 -1.70
CA GLY A 217 -0.67 14.35 -3.03
C GLY A 217 -2.12 14.69 -3.38
N ALA A 218 -3.06 13.80 -3.03
CA ALA A 218 -4.46 14.07 -3.23
C ALA A 218 -4.92 15.29 -2.44
N VAL A 219 -4.68 15.31 -1.13
CA VAL A 219 -5.16 16.35 -0.21
C VAL A 219 -4.51 17.71 -0.48
N ASN A 220 -3.22 17.74 -0.82
CA ASN A 220 -2.48 18.99 -0.93
C ASN A 220 -2.55 19.63 -2.33
N ASP A 221 -2.57 18.81 -3.37
CA ASP A 221 -2.44 19.31 -4.74
C ASP A 221 -3.68 19.05 -5.60
N VAL A 222 -4.25 17.83 -5.52
CA VAL A 222 -5.28 17.41 -6.48
C VAL A 222 -6.67 17.88 -6.04
N GLU A 223 -7.09 17.58 -4.82
CA GLU A 223 -8.43 17.94 -4.32
C GLU A 223 -8.70 19.46 -4.28
N PRO A 224 -7.72 20.34 -3.93
CA PRO A 224 -7.92 21.78 -3.94
C PRO A 224 -8.00 22.39 -5.34
N ALA A 225 -7.60 21.67 -6.38
CA ALA A 225 -7.54 22.18 -7.73
C ALA A 225 -8.96 22.37 -8.33
N ARG A 226 -9.06 23.30 -9.27
CA ARG A 226 -10.31 23.56 -9.98
C ARG A 226 -10.73 22.39 -10.87
N ASP A 227 -9.77 21.71 -11.45
CA ASP A 227 -9.94 20.58 -12.34
C ASP A 227 -8.81 19.58 -12.18
N TYR A 228 -9.00 18.37 -12.70
CA TYR A 228 -8.02 17.30 -12.55
C TYR A 228 -6.67 17.61 -13.21
N GLU A 229 -6.69 18.27 -14.37
CA GLU A 229 -5.45 18.59 -15.09
C GLU A 229 -4.54 19.53 -14.30
N SER A 230 -5.13 20.58 -13.70
CA SER A 230 -4.40 21.51 -12.84
C SER A 230 -3.86 20.83 -11.58
N GLY A 231 -4.68 19.96 -10.95
CA GLY A 231 -4.28 19.21 -9.76
C GLY A 231 -3.19 18.18 -10.05
N ARG A 232 -3.31 17.48 -11.16
CA ARG A 232 -2.29 16.52 -11.64
C ARG A 232 -0.96 17.22 -11.90
N ALA A 233 -0.98 18.37 -12.57
CA ALA A 233 0.22 19.14 -12.86
C ALA A 233 0.89 19.65 -11.56
N ALA A 234 0.11 20.15 -10.60
CA ALA A 234 0.61 20.57 -9.29
C ALA A 234 1.26 19.40 -8.56
N TYR A 235 0.59 18.25 -8.47
CA TYR A 235 1.15 17.05 -7.85
C TYR A 235 2.45 16.60 -8.50
N GLN A 236 2.49 16.53 -9.83
CA GLN A 236 3.70 16.11 -10.55
C GLN A 236 4.86 17.07 -10.31
N SER A 237 4.61 18.37 -10.23
CA SER A 237 5.64 19.38 -9.91
C SER A 237 6.21 19.17 -8.51
N THR A 238 5.34 19.01 -7.51
CA THR A 238 5.73 18.77 -6.12
C THR A 238 6.48 17.45 -5.98
N ALA A 239 5.96 16.36 -6.55
CA ALA A 239 6.58 15.03 -6.49
C ALA A 239 7.96 15.03 -7.15
N ARG A 240 8.11 15.65 -8.33
CA ARG A 240 9.40 15.80 -9.01
C ARG A 240 10.42 16.50 -8.13
N THR A 241 10.06 17.65 -7.56
CA THR A 241 10.95 18.42 -6.68
C THR A 241 11.41 17.57 -5.50
N GLN A 242 10.50 16.88 -4.84
CA GLN A 242 10.83 16.05 -3.69
C GLN A 242 11.69 14.83 -4.08
N ILE A 243 11.44 14.21 -5.23
CA ILE A 243 12.30 13.13 -5.74
C ILE A 243 13.72 13.63 -5.95
N ASP A 244 13.89 14.75 -6.66
CA ASP A 244 15.22 15.31 -6.95
C ASP A 244 15.95 15.73 -5.67
N GLU A 245 15.25 16.30 -4.69
CA GLU A 245 15.82 16.61 -3.37
C GLU A 245 16.32 15.36 -2.62
N GLN A 246 15.61 14.26 -2.66
CA GLN A 246 16.03 13.00 -2.02
C GLN A 246 17.19 12.36 -2.79
N LEU A 247 17.15 12.38 -4.12
CA LEU A 247 18.22 11.87 -4.97
C LEU A 247 19.53 12.65 -4.78
N ALA A 248 19.45 13.97 -4.61
CA ALA A 248 20.61 14.84 -4.37
C ALA A 248 21.32 14.56 -3.03
N ARG A 249 20.63 13.94 -2.06
CA ARG A 249 21.20 13.57 -0.75
C ARG A 249 21.96 12.25 -0.76
N LEU A 250 21.86 11.49 -1.84
CA LEU A 250 22.58 10.22 -1.97
C LEU A 250 24.09 10.43 -2.13
N THR A 251 24.85 9.37 -1.90
CA THR A 251 26.29 9.33 -2.13
C THR A 251 26.60 8.21 -3.12
N PRO A 252 27.06 8.51 -4.35
CA PRO A 252 27.11 9.85 -4.95
C PRO A 252 25.71 10.44 -5.19
N PRO A 253 25.57 11.76 -5.28
CA PRO A 253 24.32 12.41 -5.61
C PRO A 253 23.76 11.95 -6.96
N ALA A 254 22.42 11.95 -7.08
CA ALA A 254 21.72 11.62 -8.32
C ALA A 254 20.59 12.64 -8.60
N SER A 255 19.90 12.49 -9.71
CA SER A 255 18.70 13.22 -10.10
C SER A 255 17.83 12.34 -11.00
N LEU A 256 16.57 12.69 -11.22
CA LEU A 256 15.72 11.99 -12.19
C LEU A 256 16.34 12.00 -13.59
N ALA A 257 16.96 13.12 -13.99
CA ALA A 257 17.66 13.21 -15.27
C ALA A 257 18.85 12.24 -15.37
N ALA A 258 19.63 12.10 -14.28
CA ALA A 258 20.74 11.13 -14.23
C ALA A 258 20.20 9.68 -14.31
N LEU A 259 19.11 9.37 -13.63
CA LEU A 259 18.47 8.05 -13.76
C LEU A 259 17.97 7.81 -15.19
N GLY A 260 17.39 8.82 -15.85
CA GLY A 260 17.01 8.74 -17.26
C GLY A 260 18.19 8.45 -18.20
N GLN A 261 19.35 9.01 -17.90
CA GLN A 261 20.60 8.70 -18.65
C GLN A 261 21.01 7.23 -18.45
N LEU A 262 20.90 6.68 -17.23
CA LEU A 262 21.18 5.26 -16.96
C LEU A 262 20.20 4.34 -17.71
N VAL A 263 18.93 4.72 -17.83
CA VAL A 263 17.93 3.99 -18.63
C VAL A 263 18.32 4.07 -20.12
N SER A 264 18.64 5.26 -20.64
CA SER A 264 19.01 5.47 -22.03
C SER A 264 20.31 4.74 -22.42
N ALA A 265 21.26 4.65 -21.49
CA ALA A 265 22.52 3.91 -21.66
C ALA A 265 22.34 2.38 -21.49
N GLY A 266 21.16 1.91 -21.10
CA GLY A 266 20.89 0.49 -20.87
C GLY A 266 21.48 -0.07 -19.57
N ALA A 267 22.04 0.78 -18.71
CA ALA A 267 22.50 0.38 -17.37
C ALA A 267 21.32 -0.01 -16.47
N ILE A 268 20.15 0.62 -16.69
CA ILE A 268 18.86 0.24 -16.13
C ILE A 268 17.92 -0.12 -17.28
N GLY A 269 17.07 -1.10 -17.09
CA GLY A 269 16.07 -1.50 -18.10
C GLY A 269 15.03 -0.40 -18.36
N PRO A 270 14.36 -0.43 -19.53
CA PRO A 270 13.46 0.62 -19.99
C PRO A 270 12.08 0.59 -19.32
N ASP A 271 11.84 -0.31 -18.41
CA ASP A 271 10.55 -0.49 -17.75
C ASP A 271 10.67 -0.12 -16.26
N VAL A 272 9.68 0.61 -15.73
CA VAL A 272 9.50 0.79 -14.30
C VAL A 272 8.69 -0.40 -13.78
N ILE A 273 9.14 -1.00 -12.69
CA ILE A 273 8.46 -2.13 -12.08
C ILE A 273 7.73 -1.63 -10.83
N THR A 274 6.50 -2.08 -10.62
CA THR A 274 5.79 -1.87 -9.36
C THR A 274 5.42 -3.20 -8.73
N LEU A 275 5.40 -3.20 -7.42
CA LEU A 275 4.96 -4.32 -6.62
C LEU A 275 3.45 -4.32 -6.46
N GLY A 276 3.00 -5.50 -6.13
CA GLY A 276 1.68 -5.68 -5.59
C GLY A 276 0.58 -5.52 -6.60
N LEU A 277 -0.41 -6.25 -6.28
CA LEU A 277 -1.67 -6.28 -6.96
C LEU A 277 -2.58 -5.16 -6.41
N ASP A 278 -2.01 -4.02 -6.05
CA ASP A 278 -2.82 -2.84 -5.86
C ASP A 278 -3.35 -2.42 -7.24
N GLY A 279 -4.30 -3.23 -7.71
CA GLY A 279 -4.88 -3.18 -9.05
C GLY A 279 -5.41 -1.81 -9.44
N ALA A 280 -5.57 -0.89 -8.47
CA ALA A 280 -6.03 0.46 -8.73
C ALA A 280 -5.21 1.14 -9.83
N VAL A 281 -3.88 1.03 -9.78
CA VAL A 281 -2.97 1.64 -10.77
C VAL A 281 -3.22 1.15 -12.19
N PHE A 282 -3.62 -0.10 -12.35
CA PHE A 282 -3.85 -0.72 -13.65
C PHE A 282 -5.33 -0.74 -14.03
N LEU A 283 -6.21 -0.91 -13.04
CA LEU A 283 -7.64 -1.08 -13.28
C LEU A 283 -8.32 0.24 -13.64
N TYR A 284 -7.94 1.36 -12.98
CA TYR A 284 -8.49 2.67 -13.31
C TYR A 284 -8.14 3.13 -14.73
N PRO A 285 -6.86 3.13 -15.16
CA PRO A 285 -6.52 3.51 -16.53
C PRO A 285 -7.19 2.66 -17.62
N ARG A 286 -7.55 1.43 -17.32
CA ARG A 286 -8.22 0.50 -18.24
C ARG A 286 -9.74 0.54 -18.18
N GLY A 287 -10.31 1.43 -17.36
CA GLY A 287 -11.75 1.56 -17.21
C GLY A 287 -12.44 0.38 -16.52
N LEU A 288 -11.69 -0.55 -15.92
CA LEU A 288 -12.22 -1.75 -15.28
C LEU A 288 -12.91 -1.45 -13.93
N LEU A 289 -12.77 -0.24 -13.41
CA LEU A 289 -13.43 0.24 -12.20
C LEU A 289 -14.48 1.33 -12.52
N ARG A 290 -15.15 1.23 -13.67
CA ARG A 290 -16.34 2.02 -13.95
C ARG A 290 -17.60 1.27 -13.51
N ALA A 291 -18.51 1.98 -12.84
CA ALA A 291 -19.82 1.45 -12.51
C ALA A 291 -20.67 1.28 -13.80
N PRO A 292 -21.70 0.41 -13.80
CA PRO A 292 -22.59 0.24 -14.94
C PRO A 292 -23.25 1.54 -15.44
N GLY A 293 -23.38 2.57 -14.57
CA GLY A 293 -23.88 3.91 -14.92
C GLY A 293 -22.81 4.88 -15.43
N GLY A 294 -21.57 4.47 -15.65
CA GLY A 294 -20.47 5.25 -16.24
C GLY A 294 -19.58 6.01 -15.27
N GLY A 295 -19.94 6.14 -13.98
CA GLY A 295 -19.11 6.79 -12.96
C GLY A 295 -17.94 5.89 -12.48
N TRP A 296 -16.90 6.52 -11.91
CA TRP A 296 -15.79 5.76 -11.32
C TRP A 296 -16.14 5.19 -9.95
N ILE A 297 -15.73 3.94 -9.69
CA ILE A 297 -15.87 3.31 -8.39
C ILE A 297 -14.77 3.84 -7.49
N SER A 298 -15.15 4.59 -6.46
CA SER A 298 -14.24 5.15 -5.45
C SER A 298 -14.51 4.60 -4.05
N ASP A 299 -15.65 3.97 -3.83
CA ASP A 299 -16.02 3.31 -2.59
C ASP A 299 -15.24 1.99 -2.42
N GLY A 300 -14.62 1.82 -1.23
CA GLY A 300 -13.81 0.64 -0.93
C GLY A 300 -14.60 -0.66 -0.96
N HIS A 301 -15.87 -0.67 -0.49
CA HIS A 301 -16.70 -1.86 -0.52
C HIS A 301 -17.12 -2.23 -1.96
N ALA A 302 -17.49 -1.25 -2.76
CA ALA A 302 -17.80 -1.46 -4.16
C ALA A 302 -16.55 -1.90 -4.95
N TYR A 303 -15.38 -1.33 -4.66
CA TYR A 303 -14.10 -1.76 -5.20
C TYR A 303 -13.79 -3.22 -4.86
N ASP A 304 -13.87 -3.58 -3.57
CA ASP A 304 -13.61 -4.94 -3.13
C ASP A 304 -14.64 -5.93 -3.72
N ALA A 305 -15.90 -5.51 -3.90
CA ALA A 305 -16.94 -6.31 -4.56
C ALA A 305 -16.63 -6.56 -6.04
N VAL A 306 -16.14 -5.54 -6.76
CA VAL A 306 -15.70 -5.70 -8.16
C VAL A 306 -14.51 -6.64 -8.22
N LEU A 307 -13.52 -6.49 -7.33
CA LEU A 307 -12.38 -7.41 -7.28
C LEU A 307 -12.78 -8.84 -6.89
N ALA A 308 -13.75 -9.01 -5.98
CA ALA A 308 -14.27 -10.32 -5.61
C ALA A 308 -15.07 -10.98 -6.73
N GLY A 309 -15.76 -10.19 -7.54
CA GLY A 309 -16.47 -10.65 -8.74
C GLY A 309 -15.58 -10.92 -9.95
N GLN A 310 -14.34 -10.44 -9.93
CA GLN A 310 -13.37 -10.79 -10.97
C GLN A 310 -12.92 -12.23 -10.80
N PRO A 311 -12.64 -12.97 -11.89
CA PRO A 311 -12.07 -14.28 -11.82
C PRO A 311 -10.78 -14.21 -10.96
N ARG A 312 -10.71 -15.06 -9.94
CA ARG A 312 -9.58 -15.03 -9.00
C ARG A 312 -8.27 -15.31 -9.72
N SER A 313 -7.15 -15.04 -9.07
CA SER A 313 -5.78 -15.14 -9.59
C SER A 313 -5.38 -16.49 -10.21
N THR A 314 -6.23 -17.50 -10.10
CA THR A 314 -6.14 -18.77 -10.83
C THR A 314 -6.69 -18.69 -12.25
N ASP A 315 -7.39 -17.60 -12.61
CA ASP A 315 -7.81 -17.34 -13.98
C ASP A 315 -6.64 -16.72 -14.75
N PRO A 316 -6.09 -17.41 -15.76
CA PRO A 316 -5.01 -16.87 -16.57
C PRO A 316 -5.35 -15.52 -17.21
N SER A 317 -6.62 -15.24 -17.48
CA SER A 317 -7.06 -13.97 -18.08
C SER A 317 -6.94 -12.80 -17.14
N TYR A 318 -7.17 -12.97 -15.84
CA TYR A 318 -6.95 -11.91 -14.83
C TYR A 318 -5.46 -11.64 -14.64
N GLY A 319 -4.64 -12.69 -14.54
CA GLY A 319 -3.18 -12.58 -14.50
C GLY A 319 -2.63 -11.87 -15.73
N LEU A 320 -3.16 -12.15 -16.91
CA LEU A 320 -2.76 -11.50 -18.16
C LEU A 320 -3.21 -10.04 -18.24
N MET A 321 -4.43 -9.69 -17.80
CA MET A 321 -4.90 -8.30 -17.79
C MET A 321 -4.20 -7.43 -16.74
N ALA A 322 -3.90 -7.99 -15.58
CA ALA A 322 -3.14 -7.30 -14.54
C ALA A 322 -1.64 -7.25 -14.86
N ALA A 323 -1.10 -8.26 -15.52
CA ALA A 323 0.31 -8.36 -15.89
C ALA A 323 0.66 -7.64 -17.19
N ALA A 324 -0.33 -7.23 -18.01
CA ALA A 324 -0.06 -6.44 -19.20
C ALA A 324 0.59 -5.11 -18.81
N PRO A 325 1.74 -4.73 -19.39
CA PRO A 325 2.38 -3.46 -19.10
C PRO A 325 1.45 -2.27 -19.37
N LEU A 326 1.53 -1.23 -18.52
CA LEU A 326 0.78 0.01 -18.68
C LEU A 326 1.65 1.04 -19.39
N SER A 327 1.24 1.48 -20.57
CA SER A 327 1.96 2.43 -21.38
C SER A 327 1.64 3.88 -21.04
N ARG A 328 2.50 4.82 -21.43
CA ARG A 328 2.20 6.26 -21.33
C ARG A 328 0.96 6.66 -22.12
N ALA A 329 0.71 6.02 -23.28
CA ALA A 329 -0.46 6.30 -24.09
C ALA A 329 -1.77 5.94 -23.35
N GLU A 330 -1.80 4.79 -22.64
CA GLU A 330 -2.95 4.41 -21.81
C GLU A 330 -3.17 5.40 -20.65
N LEU A 331 -2.09 5.85 -20.00
CA LEU A 331 -2.17 6.88 -18.95
C LEU A 331 -2.71 8.21 -19.50
N THR A 332 -2.24 8.66 -20.66
CA THR A 332 -2.73 9.88 -21.30
C THR A 332 -4.22 9.77 -21.64
N ALA A 333 -4.64 8.63 -22.20
CA ALA A 333 -6.05 8.36 -22.48
C ALA A 333 -6.91 8.37 -21.21
N TYR A 334 -6.40 7.78 -20.13
CA TYR A 334 -7.04 7.79 -18.83
C TYR A 334 -7.25 9.22 -18.31
N PHE A 335 -6.21 10.05 -18.30
CA PHE A 335 -6.31 11.43 -17.82
C PHE A 335 -7.34 12.23 -18.63
N SER A 336 -7.34 12.07 -19.94
CA SER A 336 -8.33 12.71 -20.81
C SER A 336 -9.76 12.21 -20.58
N SER A 337 -9.93 11.03 -19.98
CA SER A 337 -11.24 10.45 -19.65
C SER A 337 -11.82 10.95 -18.33
N ILE A 338 -11.04 11.63 -17.49
CA ILE A 338 -11.51 12.17 -16.22
C ILE A 338 -12.15 13.53 -16.47
N GLY A 339 -13.45 13.52 -16.71
CA GLY A 339 -14.24 14.75 -16.84
C GLY A 339 -14.50 15.42 -15.48
N PRO A 340 -15.09 16.63 -15.48
CA PRO A 340 -15.40 17.38 -14.24
C PRO A 340 -16.29 16.61 -13.26
N ALA A 341 -17.24 15.81 -13.75
CA ALA A 341 -18.11 14.98 -12.91
C ALA A 341 -17.33 13.82 -12.27
N ASP A 342 -16.46 13.16 -13.04
CA ASP A 342 -15.59 12.09 -12.54
C ASP A 342 -14.62 12.63 -11.49
N PHE A 343 -14.00 13.78 -11.76
CA PHE A 343 -13.10 14.43 -10.81
C PHE A 343 -13.80 14.78 -9.51
N LYS A 344 -14.98 15.39 -9.58
CA LYS A 344 -15.80 15.69 -8.40
C LYS A 344 -16.16 14.44 -7.60
N THR A 345 -16.43 13.32 -8.25
CA THR A 345 -16.74 12.04 -7.61
C THR A 345 -15.51 11.44 -6.94
N LEU A 346 -14.35 11.46 -7.61
CA LEU A 346 -13.10 10.87 -7.09
C LEU A 346 -12.43 11.74 -6.01
N ALA A 347 -12.57 13.08 -6.09
CA ALA A 347 -11.99 14.04 -5.17
C ALA A 347 -12.97 14.56 -4.11
N GLY A 348 -14.28 14.37 -4.28
CA GLY A 348 -15.32 15.05 -3.50
C GLY A 348 -15.66 14.45 -2.14
N GLU A 349 -16.20 15.28 -1.26
CA GLU A 349 -16.88 14.88 -0.03
C GLU A 349 -18.27 14.26 -0.34
N PRO A 350 -18.72 13.22 0.36
CA PRO A 350 -18.09 12.54 1.49
C PRO A 350 -17.16 11.38 1.10
N VAL A 351 -16.82 11.26 -0.19
CA VAL A 351 -16.16 10.10 -0.78
C VAL A 351 -14.65 10.33 -0.94
N ARG A 352 -14.00 11.00 0.03
CA ARG A 352 -12.54 10.95 0.16
C ARG A 352 -12.11 9.52 0.50
N THR A 353 -12.38 8.61 -0.44
CA THR A 353 -11.93 7.25 -0.28
C THR A 353 -10.49 7.17 -0.72
N LEU A 354 -9.76 6.33 -0.05
CA LEU A 354 -8.39 6.00 -0.39
C LEU A 354 -8.25 5.56 -1.86
N TYR A 355 -9.29 4.94 -2.41
CA TYR A 355 -9.30 4.45 -3.80
C TYR A 355 -9.47 5.61 -4.80
N GLY A 356 -10.28 6.61 -4.50
CA GLY A 356 -10.36 7.83 -5.29
C GLY A 356 -9.02 8.58 -5.33
N GLN A 357 -8.38 8.71 -4.17
CA GLN A 357 -7.05 9.33 -4.07
C GLN A 357 -6.00 8.54 -4.86
N LYS A 358 -6.02 7.21 -4.79
CA LYS A 358 -5.14 6.36 -5.62
C LYS A 358 -5.41 6.54 -7.10
N ALA A 359 -6.68 6.57 -7.50
CA ALA A 359 -7.08 6.76 -8.90
C ALA A 359 -6.53 8.06 -9.48
N LEU A 360 -6.56 9.14 -8.69
CA LEU A 360 -6.11 10.46 -9.14
C LEU A 360 -4.61 10.63 -9.12
N VAL A 361 -3.92 10.08 -8.12
CA VAL A 361 -2.52 10.40 -7.81
C VAL A 361 -1.53 9.36 -8.34
N VAL A 362 -1.80 8.06 -8.15
CA VAL A 362 -0.78 7.06 -8.52
C VAL A 362 -0.54 6.98 -10.03
N PRO A 363 -1.54 7.02 -10.91
CA PRO A 363 -1.29 7.13 -12.35
C PRO A 363 -0.50 8.38 -12.74
N ALA A 364 -0.72 9.51 -12.05
CA ALA A 364 0.03 10.75 -12.28
C ALA A 364 1.51 10.62 -11.89
N LEU A 365 1.81 9.94 -10.76
CA LEU A 365 3.18 9.62 -10.36
C LEU A 365 3.87 8.71 -11.39
N VAL A 366 3.18 7.68 -11.84
CA VAL A 366 3.70 6.75 -12.85
C VAL A 366 4.01 7.47 -14.16
N GLU A 367 3.10 8.32 -14.63
CA GLU A 367 3.32 9.09 -15.86
C GLU A 367 4.53 10.03 -15.72
N LEU A 368 4.66 10.72 -14.58
CA LEU A 368 5.83 11.53 -14.27
C LEU A 368 7.12 10.71 -14.41
N LEU A 369 7.20 9.56 -13.75
CA LEU A 369 8.39 8.72 -13.76
C LEU A 369 8.69 8.18 -15.16
N LEU A 370 7.69 7.68 -15.89
CA LEU A 370 7.89 7.19 -17.26
C LEU A 370 8.42 8.29 -18.19
N ARG A 371 7.95 9.54 -17.99
CA ARG A 371 8.40 10.69 -18.78
C ARG A 371 9.83 11.10 -18.43
N GLU A 372 10.11 11.32 -17.16
CA GLU A 372 11.41 11.83 -16.69
C GLU A 372 12.55 10.81 -16.89
N LEU A 373 12.25 9.54 -16.74
CA LEU A 373 13.20 8.45 -16.95
C LEU A 373 13.35 8.06 -18.43
N GLY A 374 12.50 8.54 -19.32
CA GLY A 374 12.41 8.01 -20.68
C GLY A 374 12.02 6.54 -20.71
N ALA A 375 11.33 6.06 -19.67
CA ALA A 375 10.91 4.68 -19.56
C ALA A 375 9.70 4.40 -20.45
N ARG A 376 9.62 3.14 -20.93
CA ARG A 376 8.65 2.73 -21.93
C ARG A 376 7.27 2.47 -21.32
N GLN A 377 7.25 1.83 -20.15
CA GLN A 377 6.02 1.31 -19.55
C GLN A 377 6.20 0.99 -18.07
N LEU A 378 5.07 0.84 -17.36
CA LEU A 378 5.01 0.27 -16.03
C LEU A 378 4.70 -1.23 -16.13
N VAL A 379 5.47 -2.05 -15.43
CA VAL A 379 5.25 -3.49 -15.33
C VAL A 379 4.90 -3.82 -13.90
N MET A 380 3.83 -4.58 -13.69
CA MET A 380 3.47 -5.09 -12.37
C MET A 380 4.01 -6.51 -12.18
N VAL A 381 4.55 -6.78 -11.00
CA VAL A 381 4.93 -8.12 -10.59
C VAL A 381 4.02 -8.59 -9.45
N PRO A 382 3.71 -9.89 -9.38
CA PRO A 382 2.79 -10.42 -8.36
C PRO A 382 3.40 -10.52 -6.95
N GLN A 383 4.68 -10.19 -6.81
CA GLN A 383 5.39 -10.19 -5.54
C GLN A 383 5.09 -8.91 -4.75
N GLU A 384 5.28 -8.96 -3.45
CA GLU A 384 5.04 -7.87 -2.51
C GLU A 384 6.18 -7.71 -1.50
N ASN A 385 6.18 -6.64 -0.71
CA ASN A 385 7.23 -6.33 0.25
C ASN A 385 7.52 -7.47 1.23
N ALA A 386 6.48 -8.17 1.69
CA ALA A 386 6.64 -9.35 2.55
C ALA A 386 7.46 -10.46 1.87
N SER A 387 7.25 -10.68 0.57
CA SER A 387 8.03 -11.65 -0.21
C SER A 387 9.51 -11.24 -0.31
N GLY A 388 9.78 -9.95 -0.52
CA GLY A 388 11.13 -9.41 -0.55
C GLY A 388 11.85 -9.52 0.79
N HIS A 389 11.16 -9.23 1.89
CA HIS A 389 11.68 -9.40 3.23
C HIS A 389 12.00 -10.88 3.54
N MET A 390 11.11 -11.81 3.15
CA MET A 390 11.38 -13.24 3.25
C MET A 390 12.62 -13.65 2.46
N LEU A 391 12.72 -13.26 1.18
CA LEU A 391 13.86 -13.57 0.33
C LEU A 391 15.15 -13.03 0.90
N ALA A 392 15.16 -11.79 1.37
CA ALA A 392 16.33 -11.19 1.99
C ALA A 392 16.80 -11.94 3.24
N LYS A 393 15.89 -12.59 3.97
CA LYS A 393 16.25 -13.43 5.14
C LYS A 393 16.69 -14.84 4.76
N LEU A 394 16.12 -15.40 3.72
CA LEU A 394 16.47 -16.76 3.27
C LEU A 394 17.78 -16.82 2.49
N LEU A 395 18.19 -15.69 1.87
CA LEU A 395 19.43 -15.59 1.09
C LEU A 395 20.64 -15.14 1.91
N ARG A 396 20.45 -14.73 3.17
CA ARG A 396 21.52 -14.41 4.14
C ARG A 396 21.89 -15.63 4.95
#